data_09d558e07b3bbe098bea8fe0d1f43607
#
_entry.id   09d558e07b3bbe098bea8fe0d1f43607
#
_cell.length_a   1.000
_cell.length_b   1.000
_cell.length_c   1.000
_cell.angle_alpha   90.00
_cell.angle_beta   90.00
_cell.angle_gamma   90.00
#
_symmetry.space_group_name_H-M   'P 1'
#
loop_
_entity.id
_entity.type
_entity.pdbx_description
1 polymer ?
#
loop_
_entity_poly.entity_id
_entity_poly.type
_entity_poly.pdbx_seq_one_letter_code
_entity_poly.pdbx_strand_id
1 'polypeptide(L)'
;SLVFTSGTTGAPKGVMQTHSSNLIPIARFSNTFSMEIGARFFSYLPLAHIAERQLVEGSSLVNCGEVHFNENLSTLLRDLPLCRPGFMFGPPRVWEQLQQGIIAQFGSQDAVDVALKADAKTVGKMIREKIGLDQADYLLTAAAPTPPALIHWYDRFGICLMEGFGQTECMGPIVSSKEERRVGSIGKPTNDIEVRVTEDDELLVKAPGCSPGYYKMPEKTAATFIDGWVHTGDKVRIDDDGFYYITGRVKDYFKTIQGKFVAPTPIENIFAENPYTEQICLLGRGYSKTTMTCVLSAIALELPRNVVEAALLERVKAVDIEVEKHARIGAVMISAEPWSIGNKVLTPTMKIRRDMVEELFGEKARE
;
A
#
# COMPACT_ATOMS: atom_id res chain seq x y z
N SER A 1 3.52 19.86 -15.48
CA SER A 1 4.42 18.69 -15.63
C SER A 1 3.66 17.44 -16.03
N LEU A 2 4.39 16.36 -16.36
CA LEU A 2 3.83 15.03 -16.61
C LEU A 2 4.38 14.07 -15.56
N VAL A 3 3.49 13.26 -14.97
CA VAL A 3 3.87 12.16 -14.10
C VAL A 3 3.42 10.85 -14.76
N PHE A 4 4.37 9.99 -15.07
CA PHE A 4 4.07 8.74 -15.75
C PHE A 4 3.70 7.65 -14.74
N THR A 5 2.56 7.00 -14.98
CA THR A 5 2.10 5.86 -14.20
C THR A 5 2.18 4.58 -15.04
N SER A 6 2.63 3.49 -14.44
CA SER A 6 2.54 2.17 -15.04
C SER A 6 1.07 1.76 -15.07
N GLY A 7 0.41 1.89 -16.22
CA GLY A 7 -0.91 1.31 -16.38
C GLY A 7 -0.84 -0.22 -16.21
N THR A 8 -1.80 -0.81 -15.52
CA THR A 8 -1.91 -2.28 -15.36
C THR A 8 -2.10 -3.03 -16.68
N THR A 9 -2.27 -2.34 -17.79
CA THR A 9 -2.63 -2.92 -19.10
C THR A 9 -1.87 -2.33 -20.28
N GLY A 10 -0.58 -1.97 -20.16
CA GLY A 10 0.16 -1.50 -21.32
C GLY A 10 1.17 -0.35 -21.08
N ALA A 11 1.40 0.46 -22.10
CA ALA A 11 2.35 1.57 -22.07
C ALA A 11 2.05 2.57 -20.95
N PRO A 12 3.08 3.16 -20.33
CA PRO A 12 2.91 4.16 -19.29
C PRO A 12 2.02 5.32 -19.73
N LYS A 13 1.16 5.80 -18.82
CA LYS A 13 0.29 6.95 -19.06
C LYS A 13 0.89 8.20 -18.43
N GLY A 14 1.06 9.26 -19.20
CA GLY A 14 1.50 10.57 -18.69
C GLY A 14 0.31 11.33 -18.11
N VAL A 15 0.15 11.32 -16.80
CA VAL A 15 -0.87 12.12 -16.10
C VAL A 15 -0.44 13.59 -16.13
N MET A 16 -1.31 14.46 -16.65
CA MET A 16 -1.02 15.89 -16.72
C MET A 16 -1.17 16.54 -15.36
N GLN A 17 -0.14 17.22 -14.91
CA GLN A 17 -0.14 17.95 -13.66
C GLN A 17 -0.07 19.46 -13.95
N THR A 18 -1.16 20.16 -13.66
CA THR A 18 -1.24 21.63 -13.68
C THR A 18 -0.68 22.22 -12.39
N HIS A 19 -0.57 23.54 -12.29
CA HIS A 19 -0.26 24.19 -11.02
C HIS A 19 -1.35 23.92 -9.98
N SER A 20 -2.62 23.93 -10.37
CA SER A 20 -3.73 23.64 -9.47
C SER A 20 -3.69 22.19 -8.95
N SER A 21 -3.43 21.20 -9.83
CA SER A 21 -3.38 19.81 -9.42
C SER A 21 -2.15 19.44 -8.57
N ASN A 22 -1.14 20.32 -8.51
CA ASN A 22 -0.04 20.19 -7.55
C ASN A 22 -0.30 20.97 -6.26
N LEU A 23 -0.60 22.28 -6.37
CA LEU A 23 -0.63 23.17 -5.20
C LEU A 23 -1.83 22.92 -4.27
N ILE A 24 -3.01 22.61 -4.82
CA ILE A 24 -4.21 22.41 -3.99
C ILE A 24 -4.07 21.16 -3.09
N PRO A 25 -3.66 20.00 -3.59
CA PRO A 25 -3.41 18.84 -2.71
C PRO A 25 -2.32 19.10 -1.68
N ILE A 26 -1.24 19.80 -2.03
CA ILE A 26 -0.15 20.12 -1.10
C ILE A 26 -0.66 21.00 0.05
N ALA A 27 -1.42 22.05 -0.26
CA ALA A 27 -2.04 22.90 0.77
C ALA A 27 -3.00 22.12 1.65
N ARG A 28 -3.78 21.21 1.06
CA ARG A 28 -4.66 20.30 1.80
C ARG A 28 -3.87 19.44 2.77
N PHE A 29 -2.79 18.80 2.34
CA PHE A 29 -1.95 17.97 3.21
C PHE A 29 -1.34 18.76 4.35
N SER A 30 -0.80 19.93 4.08
CA SER A 30 -0.23 20.80 5.12
C SER A 30 -1.26 21.12 6.21
N ASN A 31 -2.50 21.38 5.83
CA ASN A 31 -3.60 21.63 6.77
C ASN A 31 -4.05 20.35 7.48
N THR A 32 -4.28 19.24 6.74
CA THR A 32 -4.78 17.97 7.29
C THR A 32 -3.80 17.36 8.28
N PHE A 33 -2.50 17.46 8.00
CA PHE A 33 -1.45 16.88 8.83
C PHE A 33 -0.84 17.88 9.81
N SER A 34 -1.39 19.11 9.89
CA SER A 34 -0.91 20.17 10.77
C SER A 34 0.62 20.34 10.70
N MET A 35 1.16 20.34 9.49
CA MET A 35 2.60 20.39 9.27
C MET A 35 3.16 21.75 9.73
N GLU A 36 4.15 21.71 10.60
CA GLU A 36 4.78 22.92 11.14
C GLU A 36 5.69 23.59 10.10
N ILE A 37 5.85 24.91 10.22
CA ILE A 37 6.87 25.65 9.47
C ILE A 37 8.26 25.19 9.93
N GLY A 38 9.14 24.87 8.98
CA GLY A 38 10.47 24.33 9.27
C GLY A 38 10.48 22.83 9.55
N ALA A 39 9.36 22.11 9.31
CA ALA A 39 9.29 20.66 9.48
C ALA A 39 10.36 19.93 8.65
N ARG A 40 10.88 18.84 9.19
CA ARG A 40 11.84 17.97 8.48
C ARG A 40 11.13 16.93 7.66
N PHE A 41 11.57 16.75 6.43
CA PHE A 41 11.07 15.80 5.45
C PHE A 41 12.18 14.84 5.03
N PHE A 42 11.85 13.57 4.92
CA PHE A 42 12.77 12.53 4.48
C PHE A 42 12.45 12.11 3.05
N SER A 43 13.33 12.47 2.11
CA SER A 43 13.21 12.21 0.68
C SER A 43 13.92 10.92 0.31
N TYR A 44 13.18 9.89 -0.08
CA TYR A 44 13.73 8.58 -0.41
C TYR A 44 12.99 7.87 -1.56
N LEU A 45 11.81 8.34 -1.94
CA LEU A 45 11.08 7.80 -3.08
C LEU A 45 11.53 8.48 -4.38
N PRO A 46 11.32 7.85 -5.53
CA PRO A 46 11.63 8.49 -6.81
C PRO A 46 10.78 9.75 -7.05
N LEU A 47 11.40 10.86 -7.45
CA LEU A 47 10.70 12.08 -7.89
C LEU A 47 9.79 11.88 -9.11
N ALA A 48 9.90 10.74 -9.78
CA ALA A 48 8.96 10.31 -10.81
C ALA A 48 7.59 9.92 -10.23
N HIS A 49 7.49 9.71 -8.92
CA HIS A 49 6.25 9.34 -8.23
C HIS A 49 5.57 10.58 -7.63
N ILE A 50 4.26 10.71 -7.83
CA ILE A 50 3.49 11.88 -7.37
C ILE A 50 3.56 12.06 -5.85
N ALA A 51 3.62 10.98 -5.09
CA ALA A 51 3.70 11.06 -3.63
C ALA A 51 4.98 11.79 -3.16
N GLU A 52 6.15 11.47 -3.73
CA GLU A 52 7.39 12.18 -3.41
C GLU A 52 7.28 13.66 -3.77
N ARG A 53 6.74 13.96 -4.97
CA ARG A 53 6.59 15.34 -5.45
C ARG A 53 5.64 16.17 -4.62
N GLN A 54 4.57 15.61 -4.11
CA GLN A 54 3.57 16.38 -3.36
C GLN A 54 3.76 16.29 -1.86
N LEU A 55 4.01 15.09 -1.31
CA LEU A 55 4.10 14.90 0.14
C LEU A 55 5.46 15.32 0.71
N VAL A 56 6.53 15.28 -0.08
CA VAL A 56 7.88 15.68 0.36
C VAL A 56 8.29 16.97 -0.29
N GLU A 57 8.56 17.00 -1.62
CA GLU A 57 9.05 18.19 -2.34
C GLU A 57 8.08 19.38 -2.17
N GLY A 58 6.81 19.19 -2.51
CA GLY A 58 5.82 20.26 -2.46
C GLY A 58 5.51 20.71 -1.04
N SER A 59 5.32 19.78 -0.10
CA SER A 59 5.03 20.12 1.30
C SER A 59 6.22 20.81 1.97
N SER A 60 7.46 20.45 1.66
CA SER A 60 8.64 21.15 2.18
C SER A 60 8.72 22.59 1.70
N LEU A 61 8.37 22.85 0.43
CA LEU A 61 8.35 24.22 -0.11
C LEU A 61 7.27 25.07 0.57
N VAL A 62 6.06 24.54 0.77
CA VAL A 62 4.94 25.27 1.38
C VAL A 62 5.19 25.56 2.85
N ASN A 63 5.82 24.63 3.57
CA ASN A 63 6.08 24.74 5.00
C ASN A 63 7.49 25.24 5.32
N CYS A 64 8.24 25.77 4.34
CA CYS A 64 9.63 26.22 4.51
C CYS A 64 10.48 25.14 5.22
N GLY A 65 10.25 23.89 4.85
CA GLY A 65 10.82 22.73 5.54
C GLY A 65 12.23 22.39 5.11
N GLU A 66 12.89 21.59 5.92
CA GLU A 66 14.21 21.02 5.66
C GLU A 66 14.07 19.64 5.02
N VAL A 67 14.73 19.39 3.88
CA VAL A 67 14.68 18.08 3.19
C VAL A 67 15.99 17.34 3.37
N HIS A 68 15.91 16.15 3.93
CA HIS A 68 17.01 15.21 4.06
C HIS A 68 16.89 14.12 2.98
N PHE A 69 17.92 14.00 2.15
CA PHE A 69 17.94 13.02 1.07
C PHE A 69 18.57 11.71 1.54
N ASN A 70 17.86 10.62 1.33
CA ASN A 70 18.38 9.27 1.53
C ASN A 70 19.42 8.95 0.43
N GLU A 71 20.52 8.32 0.80
CA GLU A 71 21.54 7.91 -0.18
C GLU A 71 21.00 6.83 -1.11
N ASN A 72 20.37 5.80 -0.57
CA ASN A 72 19.66 4.75 -1.30
C ASN A 72 18.80 3.91 -0.33
N LEU A 73 17.91 3.06 -0.86
CA LEU A 73 16.99 2.28 -0.02
C LEU A 73 17.68 1.33 0.98
N SER A 74 18.90 0.85 0.69
CA SER A 74 19.64 0.00 1.63
C SER A 74 20.20 0.76 2.83
N THR A 75 20.32 2.09 2.73
CA THR A 75 20.79 2.96 3.83
C THR A 75 19.66 3.61 4.65
N LEU A 76 18.41 3.26 4.36
CA LEU A 76 17.23 3.87 4.99
C LEU A 76 17.28 3.83 6.52
N LEU A 77 17.62 2.70 7.12
CA LEU A 77 17.76 2.55 8.58
C LEU A 77 18.91 3.37 9.19
N ARG A 78 19.91 3.74 8.40
CA ARG A 78 21.01 4.62 8.81
C ARG A 78 20.61 6.10 8.70
N ASP A 79 19.95 6.47 7.58
CA ASP A 79 19.73 7.86 7.21
C ASP A 79 18.49 8.46 7.88
N LEU A 80 17.44 7.66 8.10
CA LEU A 80 16.19 8.09 8.73
C LEU A 80 16.40 8.66 10.16
N PRO A 81 17.22 8.03 11.05
CA PRO A 81 17.54 8.59 12.36
C PRO A 81 18.28 9.93 12.33
N LEU A 82 19.00 10.24 11.25
CA LEU A 82 19.66 11.53 11.07
C LEU A 82 18.67 12.65 10.71
N CYS A 83 17.62 12.31 9.99
CA CYS A 83 16.56 13.24 9.64
C CYS A 83 15.60 13.50 10.81
N ARG A 84 15.09 12.47 11.45
CA ARG A 84 14.00 12.53 12.45
C ARG A 84 12.82 13.38 11.95
N PRO A 85 12.16 12.94 10.87
CA PRO A 85 11.13 13.74 10.19
C PRO A 85 9.89 13.94 11.07
N GLY A 86 9.23 15.10 10.92
CA GLY A 86 7.93 15.38 11.52
C GLY A 86 6.80 14.66 10.78
N PHE A 87 6.97 14.44 9.47
CA PHE A 87 6.05 13.69 8.61
C PHE A 87 6.83 12.64 7.80
N MET A 88 6.30 11.42 7.75
CA MET A 88 6.82 10.38 6.86
C MET A 88 5.69 9.65 6.15
N PHE A 89 5.82 9.54 4.84
CA PHE A 89 5.04 8.65 4.00
C PHE A 89 5.86 7.41 3.66
N GLY A 90 5.26 6.23 3.78
CA GLY A 90 5.88 4.97 3.34
C GLY A 90 4.88 4.01 2.74
N PRO A 91 5.16 3.41 1.56
CA PRO A 91 4.41 2.23 1.12
C PRO A 91 4.57 1.10 2.14
N PRO A 92 3.62 0.13 2.20
CA PRO A 92 3.67 -0.98 3.16
C PRO A 92 5.02 -1.70 3.19
N ARG A 93 5.64 -1.90 2.03
CA ARG A 93 6.94 -2.56 1.90
C ARG A 93 8.06 -1.86 2.67
N VAL A 94 8.04 -0.54 2.75
CA VAL A 94 9.02 0.23 3.52
C VAL A 94 8.80 0.01 5.02
N TRP A 95 7.55 0.00 5.46
CA TRP A 95 7.20 -0.32 6.84
C TRP A 95 7.59 -1.76 7.21
N GLU A 96 7.39 -2.72 6.31
CA GLU A 96 7.86 -4.11 6.49
C GLU A 96 9.39 -4.18 6.64
N GLN A 97 10.14 -3.46 5.81
CA GLN A 97 11.60 -3.41 5.91
C GLN A 97 12.08 -2.80 7.23
N LEU A 98 11.45 -1.72 7.69
CA LEU A 98 11.73 -1.13 9.01
C LEU A 98 11.40 -2.12 10.14
N GLN A 99 10.28 -2.84 10.05
CA GLN A 99 9.90 -3.89 10.99
C GLN A 99 10.98 -4.98 11.06
N GLN A 100 11.41 -5.51 9.91
CA GLN A 100 12.45 -6.53 9.86
C GLN A 100 13.77 -6.02 10.44
N GLY A 101 14.13 -4.77 10.17
CA GLY A 101 15.30 -4.14 10.76
C GLY A 101 15.23 -4.03 12.29
N ILE A 102 14.05 -3.73 12.84
CA ILE A 102 13.84 -3.71 14.30
C ILE A 102 13.95 -5.14 14.87
N ILE A 103 13.27 -6.12 14.27
CA ILE A 103 13.33 -7.52 14.71
C ILE A 103 14.77 -8.04 14.72
N ALA A 104 15.54 -7.76 13.65
CA ALA A 104 16.92 -8.18 13.54
C ALA A 104 17.80 -7.62 14.68
N GLN A 105 17.52 -6.41 15.17
CA GLN A 105 18.25 -5.81 16.30
C GLN A 105 17.97 -6.51 17.63
N PHE A 106 16.78 -7.10 17.80
CA PHE A 106 16.45 -7.91 18.99
C PHE A 106 16.86 -9.38 18.82
N GLY A 107 17.23 -9.81 17.61
CA GLY A 107 17.58 -11.18 17.26
C GLY A 107 16.39 -12.06 16.85
N SER A 108 15.19 -11.79 17.36
CA SER A 108 13.96 -12.50 16.97
C SER A 108 12.69 -11.72 17.33
N GLN A 109 11.56 -12.11 16.75
CA GLN A 109 10.24 -11.58 17.13
C GLN A 109 9.90 -11.91 18.60
N ASP A 110 10.24 -13.09 19.09
CA ASP A 110 10.02 -13.48 20.48
C ASP A 110 10.80 -12.58 21.45
N ALA A 111 12.01 -12.18 21.09
CA ALA A 111 12.81 -11.25 21.91
C ALA A 111 12.16 -9.85 21.95
N VAL A 112 11.59 -9.38 20.84
CA VAL A 112 10.76 -8.16 20.80
C VAL A 112 9.58 -8.29 21.75
N ASP A 113 8.87 -9.42 21.71
CA ASP A 113 7.68 -9.67 22.53
C ASP A 113 8.02 -9.71 24.02
N VAL A 114 9.13 -10.34 24.40
CA VAL A 114 9.63 -10.38 25.77
C VAL A 114 9.98 -8.97 26.26
N ALA A 115 10.71 -8.19 25.45
CA ALA A 115 11.09 -6.82 25.79
C ALA A 115 9.86 -5.91 26.02
N LEU A 116 8.88 -5.98 25.11
CA LEU A 116 7.63 -5.20 25.22
C LEU A 116 6.78 -5.62 26.43
N LYS A 117 6.73 -6.92 26.77
CA LYS A 117 6.05 -7.39 27.99
C LYS A 117 6.72 -6.88 29.26
N ALA A 118 8.03 -6.71 29.25
CA ALA A 118 8.78 -6.18 30.41
C ALA A 118 8.53 -4.67 30.62
N ASP A 119 8.66 -3.86 29.58
CA ASP A 119 8.41 -2.42 29.62
C ASP A 119 8.11 -1.83 28.23
N ALA A 120 6.85 -1.88 27.80
CA ALA A 120 6.43 -1.38 26.51
C ALA A 120 6.71 0.12 26.32
N LYS A 121 6.63 0.93 27.37
CA LYS A 121 6.82 2.38 27.28
C LYS A 121 8.28 2.73 26.98
N THR A 122 9.19 2.16 27.75
CA THR A 122 10.63 2.39 27.55
C THR A 122 11.13 1.80 26.23
N VAL A 123 10.73 0.57 25.91
CA VAL A 123 11.08 -0.09 24.64
C VAL A 123 10.52 0.70 23.45
N GLY A 124 9.25 1.12 23.50
CA GLY A 124 8.64 1.92 22.46
C GLY A 124 9.35 3.24 22.22
N LYS A 125 9.70 3.97 23.30
CA LYS A 125 10.50 5.21 23.20
C LYS A 125 11.86 4.94 22.55
N MET A 126 12.59 3.96 23.07
CA MET A 126 13.91 3.59 22.55
C MET A 126 13.88 3.23 21.05
N ILE A 127 12.87 2.47 20.62
CA ILE A 127 12.72 2.10 19.20
C ILE A 127 12.42 3.33 18.35
N ARG A 128 11.48 4.18 18.73
CA ARG A 128 11.18 5.40 17.98
C ARG A 128 12.41 6.30 17.82
N GLU A 129 13.16 6.52 18.90
CA GLU A 129 14.41 7.29 18.85
C GLU A 129 15.46 6.64 17.93
N LYS A 130 15.60 5.32 18.03
CA LYS A 130 16.60 4.56 17.27
C LYS A 130 16.33 4.53 15.77
N ILE A 131 15.07 4.46 15.35
CA ILE A 131 14.67 4.51 13.94
C ILE A 131 14.36 5.93 13.44
N GLY A 132 14.47 6.95 14.31
CA GLY A 132 14.27 8.36 13.96
C GLY A 132 12.81 8.77 13.76
N LEU A 133 11.85 8.06 14.36
CA LEU A 133 10.43 8.40 14.29
C LEU A 133 9.86 8.99 15.60
N ASP A 134 10.74 9.40 16.49
CA ASP A 134 10.36 9.97 17.80
C ASP A 134 9.86 11.42 17.72
N GLN A 135 10.11 12.11 16.60
CA GLN A 135 9.63 13.45 16.32
C GLN A 135 8.49 13.46 15.30
N ALA A 136 8.06 12.28 14.85
CA ALA A 136 7.04 12.20 13.81
C ALA A 136 5.64 12.43 14.38
N ASP A 137 5.00 13.50 13.91
CA ASP A 137 3.60 13.81 14.23
C ASP A 137 2.64 13.02 13.36
N TYR A 138 3.00 12.76 12.11
CA TYR A 138 2.14 12.05 11.19
C TYR A 138 2.91 11.02 10.35
N LEU A 139 2.50 9.77 10.47
CA LEU A 139 3.10 8.64 9.74
C LEU A 139 2.03 8.02 8.85
N LEU A 140 2.23 8.10 7.54
CA LEU A 140 1.26 7.68 6.54
C LEU A 140 1.71 6.42 5.80
N THR A 141 0.83 5.43 5.72
CA THR A 141 0.97 4.30 4.81
C THR A 141 -0.11 4.36 3.74
N ALA A 142 0.27 4.20 2.48
CA ALA A 142 -0.65 4.20 1.35
C ALA A 142 0.03 3.63 0.09
N ALA A 143 -0.59 3.83 -1.08
CA ALA A 143 -0.18 3.37 -2.41
C ALA A 143 -0.37 1.86 -2.66
N ALA A 144 -0.52 1.05 -1.63
CA ALA A 144 -0.94 -0.36 -1.67
C ALA A 144 -1.71 -0.69 -0.38
N PRO A 145 -2.49 -1.78 -0.33
CA PRO A 145 -3.10 -2.24 0.90
C PRO A 145 -2.05 -2.55 1.97
N THR A 146 -2.27 -2.05 3.19
CA THR A 146 -1.40 -2.32 4.33
C THR A 146 -2.00 -3.42 5.18
N PRO A 147 -1.30 -4.52 5.46
CA PRO A 147 -1.81 -5.56 6.34
C PRO A 147 -2.14 -4.99 7.74
N PRO A 148 -3.34 -5.23 8.29
CA PRO A 148 -3.70 -4.79 9.65
C PRO A 148 -2.70 -5.24 10.72
N ALA A 149 -2.17 -6.45 10.57
CA ALA A 149 -1.16 -6.99 11.48
C ALA A 149 0.11 -6.12 11.56
N LEU A 150 0.54 -5.53 10.44
CA LEU A 150 1.69 -4.62 10.40
C LEU A 150 1.39 -3.34 11.18
N ILE A 151 0.20 -2.78 11.02
CA ILE A 151 -0.23 -1.56 11.73
C ILE A 151 -0.28 -1.82 13.23
N HIS A 152 -0.93 -2.92 13.65
CA HIS A 152 -0.98 -3.32 15.06
C HIS A 152 0.41 -3.63 15.65
N TRP A 153 1.32 -4.16 14.83
CA TRP A 153 2.70 -4.37 15.27
C TRP A 153 3.38 -3.05 15.65
N TYR A 154 3.20 -2.00 14.84
CA TYR A 154 3.74 -0.66 15.11
C TYR A 154 3.07 0.04 16.29
N ASP A 155 1.77 -0.17 16.50
CA ASP A 155 1.03 0.38 17.64
C ASP A 155 1.66 -0.02 18.99
N ARG A 156 2.26 -1.21 19.05
CA ARG A 156 2.95 -1.73 20.25
C ARG A 156 4.11 -0.86 20.71
N PHE A 157 4.70 -0.10 19.79
CA PHE A 157 5.79 0.86 20.07
C PHE A 157 5.29 2.30 20.21
N GLY A 158 3.99 2.53 20.16
CA GLY A 158 3.41 3.87 20.10
C GLY A 158 3.68 4.58 18.76
N ILE A 159 3.89 3.82 17.68
CA ILE A 159 4.03 4.30 16.31
C ILE A 159 2.66 4.15 15.64
N CYS A 160 1.96 5.26 15.47
CA CYS A 160 0.60 5.29 14.93
C CYS A 160 0.66 5.48 13.41
N LEU A 161 0.55 4.38 12.65
CA LEU A 161 0.46 4.45 11.19
C LEU A 161 -0.97 4.81 10.77
N MET A 162 -1.12 5.91 10.04
CA MET A 162 -2.36 6.30 9.39
C MET A 162 -2.41 5.70 7.98
N GLU A 163 -3.61 5.29 7.56
CA GLU A 163 -3.84 4.83 6.20
C GLU A 163 -4.44 5.94 5.36
N GLY A 164 -4.16 5.93 4.06
CA GLY A 164 -4.73 6.88 3.13
C GLY A 164 -4.82 6.33 1.72
N PHE A 165 -5.63 7.00 0.90
CA PHE A 165 -5.83 6.68 -0.50
C PHE A 165 -5.51 7.87 -1.38
N GLY A 166 -4.86 7.61 -2.50
CA GLY A 166 -4.60 8.60 -3.54
C GLY A 166 -4.04 7.95 -4.80
N GLN A 167 -4.25 8.65 -5.88
CA GLN A 167 -3.74 8.28 -7.21
C GLN A 167 -3.07 9.51 -7.83
N THR A 168 -2.28 9.31 -8.87
CA THR A 168 -1.67 10.43 -9.61
C THR A 168 -2.72 11.34 -10.24
N GLU A 169 -3.88 10.78 -10.56
CA GLU A 169 -5.05 11.48 -11.12
C GLU A 169 -5.79 12.34 -10.09
N CYS A 170 -5.80 11.90 -8.81
CA CYS A 170 -6.47 12.60 -7.71
C CYS A 170 -5.73 12.32 -6.40
N MET A 171 -4.84 13.19 -5.98
CA MET A 171 -3.94 12.92 -4.86
C MET A 171 -4.61 13.16 -3.50
N GLY A 172 -4.57 12.12 -2.65
CA GLY A 172 -4.96 12.15 -1.25
C GLY A 172 -6.39 12.57 -0.92
N PRO A 173 -7.42 12.07 -1.63
CA PRO A 173 -8.80 12.45 -1.36
C PRO A 173 -9.36 11.87 -0.05
N ILE A 174 -8.81 10.76 0.42
CA ILE A 174 -9.28 10.04 1.61
C ILE A 174 -8.06 9.70 2.48
N VAL A 175 -8.11 10.07 3.75
CA VAL A 175 -7.04 9.79 4.72
C VAL A 175 -7.60 9.54 6.11
N SER A 176 -6.90 8.74 6.91
CA SER A 176 -7.17 8.58 8.33
C SER A 176 -6.66 9.79 9.12
N SER A 177 -7.33 10.12 10.22
CA SER A 177 -6.82 11.05 11.24
C SER A 177 -6.38 10.29 12.50
N LYS A 178 -5.60 10.93 13.34
CA LYS A 178 -5.19 10.33 14.63
C LYS A 178 -6.39 10.08 15.55
N GLU A 179 -7.37 11.00 15.51
CA GLU A 179 -8.54 11.02 16.36
C GLU A 179 -9.56 9.94 15.96
N GLU A 180 -9.64 9.66 14.67
CA GLU A 180 -10.63 8.75 14.10
C GLU A 180 -9.99 7.62 13.27
N ARG A 181 -8.82 7.13 13.68
CA ARG A 181 -8.17 6.02 12.96
C ARG A 181 -8.95 4.71 13.16
N ARG A 182 -9.18 4.01 12.04
CA ARG A 182 -9.73 2.65 12.03
C ARG A 182 -8.84 1.78 11.16
N VAL A 183 -8.15 0.83 11.76
CA VAL A 183 -7.18 -0.04 11.07
C VAL A 183 -7.88 -0.84 9.96
N GLY A 184 -7.24 -0.91 8.79
CA GLY A 184 -7.78 -1.50 7.57
C GLY A 184 -8.66 -0.56 6.76
N SER A 185 -9.02 0.62 7.30
CA SER A 185 -9.72 1.68 6.59
C SER A 185 -8.74 2.73 6.06
N ILE A 186 -8.95 3.20 4.85
CA ILE A 186 -8.22 4.34 4.30
C ILE A 186 -8.67 5.70 4.89
N GLY A 187 -9.60 5.69 5.84
CA GLY A 187 -10.12 6.90 6.49
C GLY A 187 -11.41 7.43 5.90
N LYS A 188 -11.59 8.74 6.01
CA LYS A 188 -12.74 9.49 5.50
C LYS A 188 -12.31 10.54 4.47
N PRO A 189 -13.21 10.98 3.56
CA PRO A 189 -12.93 12.08 2.65
C PRO A 189 -12.54 13.36 3.40
N THR A 190 -11.57 14.09 2.88
CA THR A 190 -11.25 15.43 3.40
C THR A 190 -12.33 16.44 3.00
N ASN A 191 -12.46 17.53 3.74
CA ASN A 191 -13.61 18.46 3.69
C ASN A 191 -13.89 19.09 2.31
N ASP A 192 -12.91 19.17 1.42
CA ASP A 192 -13.03 19.77 0.08
C ASP A 192 -13.20 18.74 -1.04
N ILE A 193 -13.46 17.49 -0.69
CA ILE A 193 -13.56 16.35 -1.62
C ILE A 193 -15.00 15.85 -1.69
N GLU A 194 -15.52 15.76 -2.90
CA GLU A 194 -16.74 15.01 -3.18
C GLU A 194 -16.37 13.57 -3.56
N VAL A 195 -17.03 12.62 -2.95
CA VAL A 195 -16.89 11.19 -3.28
C VAL A 195 -18.24 10.58 -3.59
N ARG A 196 -18.28 9.63 -4.50
CA ARG A 196 -19.42 8.77 -4.80
C ARG A 196 -18.97 7.33 -4.94
N VAL A 197 -19.88 6.42 -4.67
CA VAL A 197 -19.70 4.99 -4.95
C VAL A 197 -20.76 4.60 -5.97
N THR A 198 -20.35 3.96 -7.04
CA THR A 198 -21.27 3.48 -8.08
C THR A 198 -22.01 2.23 -7.62
N GLU A 199 -23.03 1.78 -8.39
CA GLU A 199 -23.73 0.51 -8.14
C GLU A 199 -22.80 -0.70 -8.18
N ASP A 200 -21.67 -0.59 -8.90
CA ASP A 200 -20.61 -1.62 -8.97
C ASP A 200 -19.51 -1.42 -7.92
N ASP A 201 -19.74 -0.63 -6.87
CA ASP A 201 -18.83 -0.29 -5.78
C ASP A 201 -17.57 0.51 -6.20
N GLU A 202 -17.51 1.05 -7.43
CA GLU A 202 -16.36 1.87 -7.83
C GLU A 202 -16.36 3.21 -7.11
N LEU A 203 -15.22 3.60 -6.54
CA LEU A 203 -15.00 4.91 -5.96
C LEU A 203 -14.82 5.97 -7.06
N LEU A 204 -15.65 7.00 -7.04
CA LEU A 204 -15.51 8.20 -7.84
C LEU A 204 -15.07 9.36 -6.96
N VAL A 205 -14.15 10.16 -7.46
CA VAL A 205 -13.62 11.34 -6.74
C VAL A 205 -13.79 12.58 -7.60
N LYS A 206 -14.29 13.65 -6.99
CA LYS A 206 -14.29 14.97 -7.58
C LYS A 206 -13.73 15.97 -6.58
N ALA A 207 -12.64 16.61 -6.95
CA ALA A 207 -11.91 17.50 -6.06
C ALA A 207 -11.23 18.61 -6.83
N PRO A 208 -11.07 19.80 -6.21
CA PRO A 208 -10.10 20.76 -6.67
C PRO A 208 -8.70 20.13 -6.65
N GLY A 209 -7.96 20.24 -7.73
CA GLY A 209 -6.64 19.64 -7.83
C GLY A 209 -6.61 18.24 -8.47
N CYS A 210 -7.73 17.69 -8.96
CA CYS A 210 -7.66 16.55 -9.87
C CYS A 210 -6.93 16.90 -11.18
N SER A 211 -6.28 15.89 -11.77
CA SER A 211 -5.64 16.03 -13.08
C SER A 211 -6.66 16.34 -14.18
N PRO A 212 -6.32 17.12 -15.21
CA PRO A 212 -7.21 17.30 -16.35
C PRO A 212 -7.22 16.11 -17.33
N GLY A 213 -6.37 15.10 -17.13
CA GLY A 213 -6.33 13.91 -17.98
C GLY A 213 -4.94 13.41 -18.32
N TYR A 214 -4.88 12.56 -19.36
CA TYR A 214 -3.66 11.92 -19.83
C TYR A 214 -3.14 12.57 -21.11
N TYR A 215 -1.84 12.85 -21.13
CA TYR A 215 -1.17 13.50 -22.26
C TYR A 215 -1.23 12.61 -23.52
N LYS A 216 -1.74 13.18 -24.60
CA LYS A 216 -1.92 12.50 -25.91
C LYS A 216 -2.73 11.20 -25.86
N MET A 217 -3.63 11.05 -24.87
CA MET A 217 -4.50 9.88 -24.74
C MET A 217 -5.97 10.32 -24.51
N PRO A 218 -6.62 10.94 -25.51
CA PRO A 218 -7.98 11.49 -25.36
C PRO A 218 -9.03 10.45 -24.99
N GLU A 219 -8.95 9.26 -25.59
CA GLU A 219 -9.91 8.16 -25.31
C GLU A 219 -9.81 7.68 -23.84
N LYS A 220 -8.57 7.49 -23.34
CA LYS A 220 -8.35 7.11 -21.94
C LYS A 220 -8.75 8.24 -20.99
N THR A 221 -8.53 9.49 -21.40
CA THR A 221 -8.98 10.65 -20.63
C THR A 221 -10.50 10.65 -20.51
N ALA A 222 -11.22 10.54 -21.63
CA ALA A 222 -12.67 10.50 -21.64
C ALA A 222 -13.26 9.32 -20.85
N ALA A 223 -12.55 8.18 -20.79
CA ALA A 223 -12.98 7.01 -20.03
C ALA A 223 -12.69 7.10 -18.52
N THR A 224 -11.79 8.01 -18.11
CA THR A 224 -11.40 8.13 -16.69
C THR A 224 -11.95 9.40 -16.05
N PHE A 225 -12.06 10.48 -16.81
CA PHE A 225 -12.53 11.79 -16.32
C PHE A 225 -13.86 12.12 -16.97
N ILE A 226 -14.97 11.77 -16.28
CA ILE A 226 -16.33 11.89 -16.80
C ILE A 226 -17.09 12.90 -15.94
N ASP A 227 -17.61 13.96 -16.55
CA ASP A 227 -18.41 15.00 -15.90
C ASP A 227 -17.76 15.60 -14.64
N GLY A 228 -16.43 15.75 -14.66
CA GLY A 228 -15.64 16.27 -13.55
C GLY A 228 -15.33 15.25 -12.45
N TRP A 229 -15.75 14.00 -12.61
CA TRP A 229 -15.42 12.89 -11.72
C TRP A 229 -14.25 12.09 -12.26
N VAL A 230 -13.37 11.71 -11.37
CA VAL A 230 -12.30 10.73 -11.63
C VAL A 230 -12.82 9.34 -11.30
N HIS A 231 -12.94 8.48 -12.30
CA HIS A 231 -13.18 7.05 -12.13
C HIS A 231 -11.89 6.39 -11.68
N THR A 232 -11.78 6.07 -10.39
CA THR A 232 -10.53 5.62 -9.81
C THR A 232 -10.13 4.21 -10.23
N GLY A 233 -11.11 3.41 -10.64
CA GLY A 233 -10.95 1.98 -10.89
C GLY A 233 -10.72 1.17 -9.61
N ASP A 234 -10.84 1.78 -8.43
CA ASP A 234 -10.77 1.10 -7.14
C ASP A 234 -12.19 0.89 -6.60
N LYS A 235 -12.45 -0.31 -6.07
CA LYS A 235 -13.70 -0.64 -5.40
C LYS A 235 -13.59 -0.41 -3.91
N VAL A 236 -14.67 0.08 -3.31
CA VAL A 236 -14.74 0.38 -1.88
C VAL A 236 -16.01 -0.16 -1.26
N ARG A 237 -15.96 -0.41 0.03
CA ARG A 237 -17.14 -0.45 0.91
C ARG A 237 -17.04 0.69 1.93
N ILE A 238 -18.17 1.14 2.38
CA ILE A 238 -18.30 2.15 3.45
C ILE A 238 -19.00 1.48 4.63
N ASP A 239 -18.48 1.69 5.83
CA ASP A 239 -19.17 1.23 7.04
C ASP A 239 -20.18 2.27 7.55
N ASP A 240 -20.96 1.90 8.59
CA ASP A 240 -22.03 2.73 9.15
C ASP A 240 -21.52 4.04 9.75
N ASP A 241 -20.23 4.13 10.10
CA ASP A 241 -19.57 5.32 10.63
C ASP A 241 -18.91 6.18 9.52
N GLY A 242 -19.04 5.78 8.25
CA GLY A 242 -18.54 6.51 7.08
C GLY A 242 -17.07 6.30 6.77
N PHE A 243 -16.44 5.24 7.28
CA PHE A 243 -15.08 4.86 6.91
C PHE A 243 -15.04 4.06 5.62
N TYR A 244 -14.05 4.35 4.77
CA TYR A 244 -13.87 3.73 3.48
C TYR A 244 -12.83 2.61 3.56
N TYR A 245 -13.13 1.48 2.91
CA TYR A 245 -12.24 0.32 2.83
C TYR A 245 -12.05 -0.07 1.37
N ILE A 246 -10.82 -0.16 0.90
CA ILE A 246 -10.53 -0.69 -0.43
C ILE A 246 -10.81 -2.18 -0.45
N THR A 247 -11.69 -2.61 -1.34
CA THR A 247 -12.02 -4.03 -1.55
C THR A 247 -11.34 -4.62 -2.77
N GLY A 248 -10.69 -3.79 -3.59
CA GLY A 248 -9.91 -4.22 -4.74
C GLY A 248 -9.96 -3.25 -5.90
N ARG A 249 -9.50 -3.72 -7.06
CA ARG A 249 -9.56 -2.98 -8.32
C ARG A 249 -10.68 -3.53 -9.20
N VAL A 250 -11.45 -2.67 -9.86
CA VAL A 250 -12.50 -3.08 -10.81
C VAL A 250 -11.96 -4.08 -11.85
N LYS A 251 -10.74 -3.87 -12.34
CA LYS A 251 -10.09 -4.72 -13.35
C LYS A 251 -9.49 -6.01 -12.79
N ASP A 252 -9.21 -6.07 -11.49
CA ASP A 252 -8.59 -7.22 -10.84
C ASP A 252 -9.62 -8.28 -10.42
N TYR A 253 -10.90 -7.86 -10.30
CA TYR A 253 -11.98 -8.80 -10.11
C TYR A 253 -12.05 -9.77 -11.30
N PHE A 254 -12.13 -11.03 -11.00
CA PHE A 254 -12.23 -12.06 -12.03
C PHE A 254 -13.43 -12.98 -11.79
N LYS A 255 -13.87 -13.63 -12.86
CA LYS A 255 -14.87 -14.70 -12.79
C LYS A 255 -14.18 -16.04 -12.81
N THR A 256 -14.58 -16.93 -11.90
CA THR A 256 -14.28 -18.35 -11.99
C THR A 256 -14.97 -18.99 -13.19
N ILE A 257 -14.63 -20.23 -13.51
CA ILE A 257 -15.32 -20.99 -14.57
C ILE A 257 -16.83 -21.12 -14.32
N GLN A 258 -17.26 -21.07 -13.07
CA GLN A 258 -18.67 -21.12 -12.65
C GLN A 258 -19.37 -19.77 -12.79
N GLY A 259 -18.70 -18.74 -13.31
CA GLY A 259 -19.25 -17.39 -13.49
C GLY A 259 -19.36 -16.56 -12.20
N LYS A 260 -18.79 -17.02 -11.09
CA LYS A 260 -18.78 -16.30 -9.82
C LYS A 260 -17.65 -15.28 -9.76
N PHE A 261 -17.94 -14.07 -9.30
CA PHE A 261 -16.92 -13.04 -9.09
C PHE A 261 -16.09 -13.31 -7.83
N VAL A 262 -14.80 -13.09 -7.95
CA VAL A 262 -13.84 -13.13 -6.84
C VAL A 262 -13.12 -11.80 -6.75
N ALA A 263 -13.05 -11.26 -5.53
CA ALA A 263 -12.24 -10.11 -5.14
C ALA A 263 -10.89 -10.64 -4.60
N PRO A 264 -9.78 -10.49 -5.32
CA PRO A 264 -8.52 -11.08 -4.87
C PRO A 264 -7.93 -10.39 -3.64
N THR A 265 -8.00 -9.06 -3.57
CA THR A 265 -7.33 -8.26 -2.54
C THR A 265 -7.69 -8.63 -1.09
N PRO A 266 -8.97 -8.82 -0.71
CA PRO A 266 -9.30 -9.24 0.66
C PRO A 266 -8.70 -10.62 1.00
N ILE A 267 -8.69 -11.56 0.06
CA ILE A 267 -8.13 -12.90 0.22
C ILE A 267 -6.62 -12.83 0.39
N GLU A 268 -5.96 -12.03 -0.44
CA GLU A 268 -4.52 -11.77 -0.37
C GLU A 268 -4.15 -11.13 0.97
N ASN A 269 -4.89 -10.15 1.45
CA ASN A 269 -4.64 -9.50 2.74
C ASN A 269 -4.70 -10.49 3.91
N ILE A 270 -5.72 -11.34 3.95
CA ILE A 270 -5.82 -12.38 4.97
C ILE A 270 -4.64 -13.36 4.83
N PHE A 271 -4.32 -13.83 3.62
CA PHE A 271 -3.23 -14.78 3.41
C PHE A 271 -1.87 -14.19 3.79
N ALA A 272 -1.65 -12.90 3.56
CA ALA A 272 -0.40 -12.20 3.87
C ALA A 272 -0.05 -12.13 5.37
N GLU A 273 -1.01 -12.37 6.26
CA GLU A 273 -0.75 -12.38 7.71
C GLU A 273 0.02 -13.64 8.14
N ASN A 274 1.17 -13.90 7.52
CA ASN A 274 2.10 -14.97 7.87
C ASN A 274 3.55 -14.51 7.59
N PRO A 275 4.55 -15.02 8.33
CA PRO A 275 5.95 -14.60 8.16
C PRO A 275 6.66 -15.29 7.00
N TYR A 276 6.02 -16.27 6.33
CA TYR A 276 6.69 -17.15 5.37
C TYR A 276 6.59 -16.68 3.92
N THR A 277 5.73 -15.70 3.63
CA THR A 277 5.56 -15.16 2.28
C THR A 277 6.00 -13.69 2.23
N GLU A 278 6.72 -13.34 1.17
CA GLU A 278 7.16 -11.98 0.89
C GLU A 278 6.27 -11.29 -0.15
N GLN A 279 5.83 -12.03 -1.15
CA GLN A 279 4.99 -11.54 -2.24
C GLN A 279 3.91 -12.58 -2.53
N ILE A 280 2.70 -12.12 -2.77
CA ILE A 280 1.56 -13.00 -3.03
C ILE A 280 0.68 -12.45 -4.14
N CYS A 281 0.03 -13.34 -4.88
CA CYS A 281 -0.96 -12.98 -5.89
C CYS A 281 -1.96 -14.11 -6.08
N LEU A 282 -3.25 -13.80 -5.95
CA LEU A 282 -4.33 -14.77 -6.17
C LEU A 282 -4.71 -14.83 -7.65
N LEU A 283 -4.66 -15.99 -8.25
CA LEU A 283 -5.10 -16.30 -9.61
C LEU A 283 -6.42 -17.07 -9.59
N GLY A 284 -7.18 -17.02 -10.69
CA GLY A 284 -8.45 -17.77 -10.72
C GLY A 284 -9.38 -17.41 -11.89
N ARG A 285 -8.93 -16.57 -12.83
CA ARG A 285 -9.73 -16.16 -13.99
C ARG A 285 -10.04 -17.34 -14.89
N GLY A 286 -11.30 -17.78 -14.87
CA GLY A 286 -11.73 -18.96 -15.62
C GLY A 286 -11.26 -20.29 -15.05
N TYR A 287 -10.71 -20.34 -13.81
CA TYR A 287 -10.29 -21.57 -13.15
C TYR A 287 -11.47 -22.20 -12.39
N SER A 288 -11.35 -23.49 -12.14
CA SER A 288 -12.30 -24.22 -11.28
C SER A 288 -12.17 -23.86 -9.82
N LYS A 289 -10.96 -23.50 -9.37
CA LYS A 289 -10.62 -23.03 -8.03
C LYS A 289 -9.60 -21.90 -8.12
N THR A 290 -9.53 -21.05 -7.12
CA THR A 290 -8.50 -20.02 -7.05
C THR A 290 -7.16 -20.65 -6.63
N THR A 291 -6.06 -20.05 -7.07
CA THR A 291 -4.70 -20.51 -6.75
C THR A 291 -3.91 -19.32 -6.19
N MET A 292 -3.37 -19.48 -4.99
CA MET A 292 -2.47 -18.50 -4.39
C MET A 292 -1.05 -18.74 -4.91
N THR A 293 -0.47 -17.76 -5.58
CA THR A 293 0.96 -17.78 -5.95
C THR A 293 1.75 -16.94 -4.96
N CYS A 294 2.91 -17.40 -4.54
CA CYS A 294 3.72 -16.66 -3.56
C CYS A 294 5.24 -16.80 -3.80
N VAL A 295 5.97 -15.80 -3.34
CA VAL A 295 7.42 -15.83 -3.13
C VAL A 295 7.67 -16.01 -1.64
N LEU A 296 8.58 -16.89 -1.29
CA LEU A 296 8.94 -17.14 0.10
C LEU A 296 9.77 -15.98 0.67
N SER A 297 9.55 -15.69 1.94
CA SER A 297 10.38 -14.74 2.70
C SER A 297 11.77 -15.34 3.01
N ALA A 298 12.73 -14.48 3.38
CA ALA A 298 14.05 -14.91 3.80
C ALA A 298 13.98 -15.92 4.98
N ILE A 299 13.06 -15.70 5.93
CA ILE A 299 12.83 -16.61 7.06
C ILE A 299 12.38 -17.99 6.57
N ALA A 300 11.48 -18.03 5.60
CA ALA A 300 10.97 -19.30 5.06
C ALA A 300 12.04 -20.09 4.29
N LEU A 301 12.99 -19.39 3.67
CA LEU A 301 14.08 -20.03 2.92
C LEU A 301 15.09 -20.75 3.82
N GLU A 302 15.17 -20.38 5.10
CA GLU A 302 16.04 -21.03 6.12
C GLU A 302 15.39 -22.25 6.77
N LEU A 303 14.08 -22.48 6.55
CA LEU A 303 13.32 -23.56 7.16
C LEU A 303 13.21 -24.77 6.23
N PRO A 304 13.02 -25.99 6.78
CA PRO A 304 12.70 -27.16 5.99
C PRO A 304 11.40 -26.94 5.17
N ARG A 305 11.42 -27.33 3.91
CA ARG A 305 10.33 -27.10 2.95
C ARG A 305 8.96 -27.59 3.47
N ASN A 306 8.93 -28.75 4.06
CA ASN A 306 7.70 -29.34 4.62
C ASN A 306 7.11 -28.50 5.76
N VAL A 307 7.93 -27.80 6.55
CA VAL A 307 7.48 -26.90 7.62
C VAL A 307 6.79 -25.70 7.02
N VAL A 308 7.39 -25.08 6.00
CA VAL A 308 6.82 -23.93 5.30
C VAL A 308 5.51 -24.30 4.60
N GLU A 309 5.49 -25.43 3.89
CA GLU A 309 4.27 -25.92 3.22
C GLU A 309 3.13 -26.20 4.20
N ALA A 310 3.42 -26.82 5.33
CA ALA A 310 2.42 -27.03 6.38
C ALA A 310 1.85 -25.70 6.92
N ALA A 311 2.72 -24.72 7.16
CA ALA A 311 2.30 -23.40 7.65
C ALA A 311 1.45 -22.66 6.60
N LEU A 312 1.80 -22.71 5.32
CA LEU A 312 1.01 -22.11 4.25
C LEU A 312 -0.36 -22.79 4.10
N LEU A 313 -0.46 -24.12 4.27
CA LEU A 313 -1.73 -24.83 4.25
C LEU A 313 -2.62 -24.48 5.45
N GLU A 314 -2.05 -24.29 6.64
CA GLU A 314 -2.81 -23.76 7.78
C GLU A 314 -3.32 -22.34 7.49
N ARG A 315 -2.53 -21.51 6.81
CA ARG A 315 -2.98 -20.17 6.40
C ARG A 315 -4.13 -20.23 5.38
N VAL A 316 -4.08 -21.16 4.43
CA VAL A 316 -5.21 -21.42 3.51
C VAL A 316 -6.49 -21.73 4.30
N LYS A 317 -6.42 -22.59 5.31
CA LYS A 317 -7.60 -22.93 6.15
C LYS A 317 -8.15 -21.68 6.85
N ALA A 318 -7.29 -20.81 7.37
CA ALA A 318 -7.72 -19.57 7.99
C ALA A 318 -8.44 -18.64 6.98
N VAL A 319 -7.89 -18.49 5.78
CA VAL A 319 -8.55 -17.75 4.69
C VAL A 319 -9.91 -18.37 4.34
N ASP A 320 -9.98 -19.68 4.20
CA ASP A 320 -11.17 -20.39 3.74
C ASP A 320 -12.37 -20.31 4.71
N ILE A 321 -12.12 -19.94 5.97
CA ILE A 321 -13.17 -19.67 6.98
C ILE A 321 -13.83 -18.31 6.69
N GLU A 322 -13.05 -17.32 6.23
CA GLU A 322 -13.49 -15.93 6.06
C GLU A 322 -14.08 -15.66 4.67
N VAL A 323 -13.91 -16.57 3.70
CA VAL A 323 -14.31 -16.35 2.32
C VAL A 323 -15.41 -17.30 1.85
N GLU A 324 -16.20 -16.84 0.87
CA GLU A 324 -17.24 -17.67 0.27
C GLU A 324 -16.65 -18.90 -0.44
N LYS A 325 -17.41 -19.98 -0.49
CA LYS A 325 -16.96 -21.28 -1.02
C LYS A 325 -16.32 -21.22 -2.42
N HIS A 326 -16.83 -20.34 -3.29
CA HIS A 326 -16.31 -20.19 -4.66
C HIS A 326 -14.99 -19.40 -4.74
N ALA A 327 -14.64 -18.68 -3.68
CA ALA A 327 -13.43 -17.85 -3.58
C ALA A 327 -12.30 -18.54 -2.80
N ARG A 328 -12.55 -19.72 -2.21
CA ARG A 328 -11.59 -20.52 -1.43
C ARG A 328 -10.37 -20.90 -2.25
N ILE A 329 -9.22 -20.91 -1.58
CA ILE A 329 -7.94 -21.26 -2.19
C ILE A 329 -7.86 -22.76 -2.43
N GLY A 330 -7.77 -23.17 -3.69
CA GLY A 330 -7.64 -24.57 -4.06
C GLY A 330 -6.22 -25.11 -4.06
N ALA A 331 -5.23 -24.21 -4.28
CA ALA A 331 -3.82 -24.58 -4.31
C ALA A 331 -2.94 -23.39 -3.92
N VAL A 332 -1.72 -23.68 -3.43
CA VAL A 332 -0.66 -22.70 -3.23
C VAL A 332 0.52 -23.06 -4.13
N MET A 333 0.97 -22.12 -4.94
CA MET A 333 2.13 -22.26 -5.81
C MET A 333 3.25 -21.35 -5.33
N ILE A 334 4.41 -21.93 -5.09
CA ILE A 334 5.60 -21.19 -4.65
C ILE A 334 6.48 -20.88 -5.85
N SER A 335 6.76 -19.61 -6.07
CA SER A 335 7.69 -19.16 -7.11
C SER A 335 9.10 -19.62 -6.79
N ALA A 336 9.82 -20.11 -7.81
CA ALA A 336 11.23 -20.49 -7.67
C ALA A 336 12.14 -19.26 -7.57
N GLU A 337 11.70 -18.13 -8.13
CA GLU A 337 12.47 -16.89 -8.14
C GLU A 337 11.66 -15.75 -7.53
N PRO A 338 12.33 -14.78 -6.86
CA PRO A 338 11.68 -13.57 -6.39
C PRO A 338 11.09 -12.76 -7.54
N TRP A 339 9.93 -12.15 -7.32
CA TRP A 339 9.38 -11.21 -8.29
C TRP A 339 10.12 -9.88 -8.18
N SER A 340 10.46 -9.30 -9.32
CA SER A 340 11.31 -8.12 -9.40
C SER A 340 10.91 -7.21 -10.57
N ILE A 341 11.49 -6.01 -10.60
CA ILE A 341 11.38 -5.11 -11.75
C ILE A 341 12.08 -5.72 -12.96
N GLY A 342 13.20 -6.43 -12.73
CA GLY A 342 14.00 -7.04 -13.80
C GLY A 342 13.26 -8.12 -14.58
N ASN A 343 12.48 -8.97 -13.89
CA ASN A 343 11.60 -9.98 -14.54
C ASN A 343 10.20 -9.44 -14.88
N LYS A 344 9.99 -8.12 -14.75
CA LYS A 344 8.77 -7.40 -15.10
C LYS A 344 7.52 -7.77 -14.30
N VAL A 345 7.63 -8.62 -13.29
CA VAL A 345 6.50 -8.97 -12.40
C VAL A 345 6.17 -7.83 -11.44
N LEU A 346 7.17 -6.99 -11.12
CA LEU A 346 6.93 -5.76 -10.38
C LEU A 346 7.00 -4.52 -11.27
N THR A 347 6.20 -3.53 -10.93
CA THR A 347 6.36 -2.17 -11.47
C THR A 347 7.59 -1.48 -10.87
N PRO A 348 8.10 -0.37 -11.43
CA PRO A 348 9.14 0.44 -10.80
C PRO A 348 8.80 0.93 -9.37
N THR A 349 7.52 0.97 -9.02
CA THR A 349 7.02 1.30 -7.68
C THR A 349 6.73 0.06 -6.83
N MET A 350 7.33 -1.08 -7.17
CA MET A 350 7.24 -2.36 -6.44
C MET A 350 5.83 -2.97 -6.34
N LYS A 351 4.87 -2.54 -7.17
CA LYS A 351 3.52 -3.13 -7.24
C LYS A 351 3.53 -4.37 -8.13
N ILE A 352 2.84 -5.42 -7.68
CA ILE A 352 2.70 -6.68 -8.43
C ILE A 352 1.84 -6.45 -9.68
N ARG A 353 2.32 -6.95 -10.79
CA ARG A 353 1.61 -7.01 -12.06
C ARG A 353 0.95 -8.37 -12.19
N ARG A 354 -0.34 -8.42 -11.85
CA ARG A 354 -1.14 -9.66 -11.87
C ARG A 354 -1.18 -10.32 -13.25
N ASP A 355 -1.21 -9.51 -14.31
CA ASP A 355 -1.12 -10.00 -15.70
C ASP A 355 0.16 -10.81 -15.95
N MET A 356 1.30 -10.35 -15.41
CA MET A 356 2.58 -11.06 -15.57
C MET A 356 2.64 -12.32 -14.70
N VAL A 357 2.03 -12.29 -13.50
CA VAL A 357 1.92 -13.50 -12.66
C VAL A 357 1.04 -14.54 -13.35
N GLU A 358 -0.08 -14.12 -13.95
CA GLU A 358 -0.95 -15.01 -14.74
C GLU A 358 -0.22 -15.61 -15.94
N GLU A 359 0.63 -14.83 -16.64
CA GLU A 359 1.44 -15.31 -17.75
C GLU A 359 2.45 -16.38 -17.31
N LEU A 360 3.07 -16.20 -16.13
CA LEU A 360 4.08 -17.12 -15.61
C LEU A 360 3.51 -18.41 -15.01
N PHE A 361 2.38 -18.32 -14.35
CA PHE A 361 1.84 -19.40 -13.53
C PHE A 361 0.50 -19.93 -14.02
N GLY A 362 -0.18 -19.24 -14.94
CA GLY A 362 -1.58 -19.51 -15.29
C GLY A 362 -1.83 -20.90 -15.87
N GLU A 363 -0.92 -21.44 -16.68
CA GLU A 363 -1.05 -22.82 -17.20
C GLU A 363 -1.03 -23.84 -16.06
N LYS A 364 -0.01 -23.78 -15.20
CA LYS A 364 0.14 -24.71 -14.07
C LYS A 364 -0.95 -24.54 -13.00
N ALA A 365 -1.50 -23.34 -12.88
CA ALA A 365 -2.54 -23.05 -11.91
C ALA A 365 -3.94 -23.54 -12.34
N ARG A 366 -4.11 -23.88 -13.63
CA ARG A 366 -5.36 -24.45 -14.18
C ARG A 366 -5.43 -25.97 -14.08
N GLU A 367 -4.28 -26.63 -14.00
CA GLU A 367 -4.15 -28.07 -13.76
C GLU A 367 -4.50 -28.43 -12.30
#